data_7db2db71416ec07fff0e9a30cd53680f
#
_entry.id   7db2db71416ec07fff0e9a30cd53680f
#
_cell.length_a   1.000
_cell.length_b   1.000
_cell.length_c   1.000
_cell.angle_alpha   90.00
_cell.angle_beta   90.00
_cell.angle_gamma   90.00
#
_symmetry.space_group_name_H-M   'P 1'
#
loop_
_entity.id
_entity.type
_entity.pdbx_description
1 polymer ?
#
loop_
_entity_poly.entity_id
_entity_poly.type
_entity_poly.pdbx_seq_one_letter_code
_entity_poly.pdbx_strand_id
1 'polypeptide(L)'
;MATSSSIRRGDVWLINLDPAIGAEMQKTRPAIVISSDAVGVLPVKLVVPITTWKDHLAGNYWHVPLAPDQANGLQKLSAVDVLQVRGVDTSRFVRRLGQVSPAHMQAVVAALALVVEYEG
;
A
#
# COMPACT_ATOMS: atom_id res chain seq x y z
N MET A 1 2.51 6.93 -18.50
CA MET A 1 2.93 5.67 -17.85
C MET A 1 3.98 5.95 -16.79
N ALA A 2 3.84 5.38 -15.60
CA ALA A 2 4.82 5.57 -14.54
C ALA A 2 6.11 4.80 -14.85
N THR A 3 7.25 5.40 -14.49
CA THR A 3 8.54 4.71 -14.55
C THR A 3 8.98 4.32 -13.16
N SER A 4 9.86 3.31 -13.04
CA SER A 4 10.35 2.85 -11.73
C SER A 4 10.96 3.99 -10.93
N SER A 5 11.67 4.92 -11.57
CA SER A 5 12.35 6.01 -10.88
C SER A 5 11.41 7.10 -10.37
N SER A 6 10.17 7.17 -10.89
CA SER A 6 9.17 8.14 -10.42
C SER A 6 8.33 7.61 -9.26
N ILE A 7 8.45 6.32 -8.96
CA ILE A 7 7.70 5.66 -7.91
C ILE A 7 8.62 5.51 -6.70
N ARG A 8 8.27 6.15 -5.58
CA ARG A 8 9.12 6.23 -4.39
C ARG A 8 8.47 5.53 -3.20
N ARG A 9 9.29 4.98 -2.33
CA ARG A 9 8.82 4.40 -1.07
C ARG A 9 8.02 5.44 -0.28
N GLY A 10 6.85 5.03 0.20
CA GLY A 10 5.94 5.93 0.92
C GLY A 10 4.90 6.59 0.05
N ASP A 11 5.04 6.51 -1.27
CA ASP A 11 4.03 7.04 -2.18
C ASP A 11 2.71 6.28 -2.06
N VAL A 12 1.61 6.99 -2.25
CA VAL A 12 0.28 6.41 -2.46
C VAL A 12 -0.05 6.56 -3.94
N TRP A 13 -0.31 5.44 -4.60
CA TRP A 13 -0.67 5.40 -6.01
C TRP A 13 -1.98 4.66 -6.23
N LEU A 14 -2.76 5.09 -7.23
CA LEU A 14 -3.81 4.25 -7.79
C LEU A 14 -3.15 3.16 -8.61
N ILE A 15 -3.50 1.91 -8.33
CA ILE A 15 -2.89 0.74 -8.97
C ILE A 15 -3.99 -0.21 -9.43
N ASN A 16 -3.86 -0.69 -10.65
CA ASN A 16 -4.76 -1.71 -11.18
C ASN A 16 -4.34 -3.09 -10.65
N LEU A 17 -5.15 -3.66 -9.78
CA LEU A 17 -4.88 -4.95 -9.14
C LEU A 17 -5.46 -6.14 -9.91
N ASP A 18 -6.25 -5.90 -10.96
CA ASP A 18 -6.82 -6.97 -11.77
C ASP A 18 -5.80 -7.55 -12.75
N PRO A 19 -5.93 -8.82 -13.09
CA PRO A 19 -6.89 -9.79 -12.56
C PRO A 19 -6.53 -10.25 -11.15
N ALA A 20 -7.55 -10.53 -10.35
CA ALA A 20 -7.40 -11.04 -8.99
C ALA A 20 -8.28 -12.27 -8.81
N ILE A 21 -7.93 -13.11 -7.83
CA ILE A 21 -8.61 -14.38 -7.60
C ILE A 21 -9.10 -14.45 -6.15
N GLY A 22 -10.34 -14.89 -5.97
CA GLY A 22 -10.89 -15.17 -4.64
C GLY A 22 -10.91 -13.95 -3.74
N ALA A 23 -10.28 -14.06 -2.56
CA ALA A 23 -10.26 -13.01 -1.55
C ALA A 23 -9.22 -11.92 -1.80
N GLU A 24 -8.44 -12.01 -2.89
CA GLU A 24 -7.48 -10.95 -3.25
C GLU A 24 -8.23 -9.67 -3.58
N MET A 25 -7.64 -8.53 -3.21
CA MET A 25 -8.18 -7.23 -3.62
C MET A 25 -8.11 -7.09 -5.12
N GLN A 26 -9.19 -6.54 -5.70
CA GLN A 26 -9.34 -6.38 -7.14
C GLN A 26 -9.65 -4.94 -7.50
N LYS A 27 -9.72 -4.67 -8.80
CA LYS A 27 -10.00 -3.35 -9.38
C LYS A 27 -8.82 -2.39 -9.17
N THR A 28 -9.05 -1.13 -9.52
CA THR A 28 -8.08 -0.06 -9.31
C THR A 28 -8.31 0.54 -7.92
N ARG A 29 -7.27 0.49 -7.09
CA ARG A 29 -7.35 0.94 -5.69
C ARG A 29 -6.10 1.71 -5.32
N PRO A 30 -6.19 2.59 -4.30
CA PRO A 30 -4.98 3.15 -3.70
C PRO A 30 -4.14 2.05 -3.07
N ALA A 31 -2.83 2.22 -3.13
CA ALA A 31 -1.88 1.34 -2.46
C ALA A 31 -0.64 2.14 -2.06
N ILE A 32 0.03 1.70 -1.01
CA ILE A 32 1.26 2.33 -0.53
C ILE A 32 2.45 1.53 -1.04
N VAL A 33 3.44 2.23 -1.60
CA VAL A 33 4.71 1.63 -1.99
C VAL A 33 5.57 1.45 -0.75
N ILE A 34 5.95 0.22 -0.44
CA ILE A 34 6.74 -0.08 0.76
C ILE A 34 8.14 -0.60 0.46
N SER A 35 8.42 -1.00 -0.78
CA SER A 35 9.76 -1.46 -1.14
C SER A 35 10.76 -0.31 -1.09
N SER A 36 12.01 -0.65 -0.74
CA SER A 36 13.11 0.31 -0.67
C SER A 36 13.36 0.96 -2.03
N ASP A 37 13.67 2.25 -2.02
CA ASP A 37 14.11 2.94 -3.24
C ASP A 37 15.44 2.37 -3.77
N ALA A 38 16.18 1.65 -2.94
CA ALA A 38 17.41 0.97 -3.35
C ALA A 38 17.16 -0.19 -4.32
N VAL A 39 15.90 -0.65 -4.45
CA VAL A 39 15.52 -1.61 -5.50
C VAL A 39 15.75 -0.99 -6.89
N GLY A 40 15.66 0.34 -6.97
CA GLY A 40 16.12 1.09 -8.14
C GLY A 40 15.23 0.91 -9.36
N VAL A 41 15.84 0.53 -10.47
CA VAL A 41 15.18 0.50 -11.78
C VAL A 41 14.38 -0.76 -12.06
N LEU A 42 14.31 -1.70 -11.15
CA LEU A 42 13.50 -2.90 -11.35
C LEU A 42 12.03 -2.49 -11.59
N PRO A 43 11.37 -3.06 -12.60
CA PRO A 43 10.01 -2.68 -12.95
C PRO A 43 8.95 -3.33 -12.04
N VAL A 44 9.29 -3.62 -10.79
CA VAL A 44 8.41 -4.24 -9.80
C VAL A 44 8.58 -3.49 -8.49
N LYS A 45 7.45 -3.13 -7.87
CA LYS A 45 7.41 -2.53 -6.55
C LYS A 45 6.55 -3.37 -5.62
N LEU A 46 6.96 -3.44 -4.36
CA LEU A 46 6.15 -4.08 -3.33
C LEU A 46 5.17 -3.05 -2.78
N VAL A 47 3.89 -3.38 -2.81
CA VAL A 47 2.83 -2.46 -2.41
C VAL A 47 1.87 -3.12 -1.43
N VAL A 48 1.17 -2.29 -0.66
CA VAL A 48 0.12 -2.72 0.27
C VAL A 48 -1.16 -1.98 -0.11
N PRO A 49 -2.22 -2.70 -0.52
CA PRO A 49 -3.47 -2.06 -0.93
C PRO A 49 -4.21 -1.40 0.23
N ILE A 50 -5.01 -0.41 -0.10
CA ILE A 50 -5.83 0.36 0.82
C ILE A 50 -7.30 0.15 0.48
N THR A 51 -8.13 -0.08 1.49
CA THR A 51 -9.57 -0.19 1.35
C THR A 51 -10.27 0.81 2.27
N THR A 52 -11.58 0.99 2.10
CA THR A 52 -12.37 1.82 3.01
C THR A 52 -12.42 1.19 4.39
N TRP A 53 -12.26 2.00 5.43
CA TRP A 53 -12.38 1.51 6.81
C TRP A 53 -13.79 0.99 7.08
N LYS A 54 -13.88 -0.13 7.77
CA LYS A 54 -15.10 -0.70 8.34
C LYS A 54 -14.84 -1.02 9.81
N ASP A 55 -15.80 -0.78 10.67
CA ASP A 55 -15.60 -0.95 12.11
C ASP A 55 -15.19 -2.37 12.51
N HIS A 56 -15.65 -3.38 11.76
CA HIS A 56 -15.28 -4.76 12.06
C HIS A 56 -13.80 -5.06 11.79
N LEU A 57 -13.07 -4.15 11.14
CA LEU A 57 -11.63 -4.32 10.89
C LEU A 57 -10.79 -3.97 12.13
N ALA A 58 -11.36 -3.28 13.11
CA ALA A 58 -10.64 -2.74 14.26
C ALA A 58 -9.90 -3.79 15.09
N GLY A 59 -10.38 -5.03 15.09
CA GLY A 59 -9.74 -6.11 15.83
C GLY A 59 -8.58 -6.77 15.09
N ASN A 60 -8.33 -6.39 13.86
CA ASN A 60 -7.33 -7.05 13.00
C ASN A 60 -6.04 -6.22 12.98
N TYR A 61 -4.96 -6.75 13.56
CA TYR A 61 -3.67 -6.02 13.57
C TYR A 61 -3.09 -5.84 12.16
N TRP A 62 -3.55 -6.60 11.18
CA TRP A 62 -3.11 -6.46 9.79
C TRP A 62 -3.90 -5.40 9.00
N HIS A 63 -4.87 -4.75 9.61
CA HIS A 63 -5.58 -3.60 9.05
C HIS A 63 -5.14 -2.34 9.78
N VAL A 64 -4.27 -1.55 9.15
CA VAL A 64 -3.75 -0.33 9.75
C VAL A 64 -4.65 0.84 9.37
N PRO A 65 -5.27 1.55 10.35
CA PRO A 65 -6.11 2.69 10.02
C PRO A 65 -5.26 3.84 9.44
N LEU A 66 -5.83 4.50 8.44
CA LEU A 66 -5.17 5.62 7.77
C LEU A 66 -6.22 6.68 7.45
N ALA A 67 -6.16 7.79 8.21
CA ALA A 67 -7.06 8.92 8.00
C ALA A 67 -6.57 9.80 6.86
N PRO A 68 -7.49 10.45 6.11
CA PRO A 68 -7.09 11.43 5.11
C PRO A 68 -6.29 12.57 5.74
N ASP A 69 -5.25 13.01 5.04
CA ASP A 69 -4.53 14.22 5.40
C ASP A 69 -4.13 14.97 4.12
N GLN A 70 -3.45 16.12 4.29
CA GLN A 70 -3.10 16.95 3.14
C GLN A 70 -2.09 16.29 2.20
N ALA A 71 -1.34 15.31 2.68
CA ALA A 71 -0.26 14.71 1.93
C ALA A 71 -0.64 13.40 1.25
N ASN A 72 -1.56 12.59 1.83
CA ASN A 72 -1.77 11.23 1.34
C ASN A 72 -2.79 11.08 0.21
N GLY A 73 -3.53 12.13 -0.10
CA GLY A 73 -4.46 12.13 -1.22
C GLY A 73 -5.71 11.28 -1.04
N LEU A 74 -5.96 10.76 0.16
CA LEU A 74 -7.15 9.98 0.45
C LEU A 74 -8.33 10.89 0.78
N GLN A 75 -9.55 10.41 0.53
CA GLN A 75 -10.76 11.21 0.73
C GLN A 75 -11.57 10.75 1.94
N LYS A 76 -11.28 9.57 2.49
CA LYS A 76 -12.05 9.01 3.60
C LYS A 76 -11.16 8.11 4.45
N LEU A 77 -11.61 7.84 5.68
CA LEU A 77 -10.92 6.93 6.57
C LEU A 77 -10.74 5.57 5.90
N SER A 78 -9.54 5.07 5.92
CA SER A 78 -9.14 3.90 5.15
C SER A 78 -8.42 2.89 6.05
N ALA A 79 -8.28 1.68 5.54
CA ALA A 79 -7.50 0.62 6.16
C ALA A 79 -6.43 0.15 5.17
N VAL A 80 -5.19 0.11 5.62
CA VAL A 80 -4.09 -0.50 4.87
C VAL A 80 -4.11 -1.99 5.20
N ASP A 81 -4.32 -2.84 4.19
CA ASP A 81 -4.44 -4.29 4.41
C ASP A 81 -3.10 -4.97 4.11
N VAL A 82 -2.31 -5.21 5.16
CA VAL A 82 -0.96 -5.76 4.99
C VAL A 82 -0.95 -7.23 4.58
N LEU A 83 -2.05 -7.99 4.78
CA LEU A 83 -2.14 -9.34 4.26
C LEU A 83 -2.20 -9.38 2.74
N GLN A 84 -2.60 -8.28 2.11
CA GLN A 84 -2.71 -8.18 0.65
C GLN A 84 -1.42 -7.66 0.00
N VAL A 85 -0.33 -7.60 0.76
CA VAL A 85 0.96 -7.16 0.22
C VAL A 85 1.34 -7.98 -1.01
N ARG A 86 1.80 -7.29 -2.07
CA ARG A 86 2.17 -7.97 -3.30
C ARG A 86 3.19 -7.18 -4.10
N GLY A 87 3.97 -7.91 -4.90
CA GLY A 87 4.83 -7.30 -5.92
C GLY A 87 4.00 -6.98 -7.15
N VAL A 88 4.13 -5.74 -7.64
CA VAL A 88 3.31 -5.23 -8.74
C VAL A 88 4.21 -4.61 -9.79
N ASP A 89 3.99 -5.01 -11.05
CA ASP A 89 4.70 -4.41 -12.18
C ASP A 89 4.34 -2.92 -12.30
N THR A 90 5.32 -2.09 -12.64
CA THR A 90 5.12 -0.64 -12.72
C THR A 90 4.08 -0.24 -13.79
N SER A 91 3.81 -1.11 -14.76
CA SER A 91 2.75 -0.87 -15.76
C SER A 91 1.35 -0.82 -15.15
N ARG A 92 1.17 -1.35 -13.93
CA ARG A 92 -0.12 -1.31 -13.24
C ARG A 92 -0.36 0.00 -12.49
N PHE A 93 0.65 0.86 -12.36
CA PHE A 93 0.55 2.13 -11.66
C PHE A 93 -0.13 3.15 -12.55
N VAL A 94 -1.27 3.69 -12.08
CA VAL A 94 -2.11 4.58 -12.87
C VAL A 94 -1.80 6.05 -12.60
N ARG A 95 -1.82 6.46 -11.32
CA ARG A 95 -1.65 7.86 -10.94
C ARG A 95 -1.19 7.97 -9.49
N ARG A 96 -0.24 8.86 -9.23
CA ARG A 96 0.19 9.17 -7.86
C ARG A 96 -0.88 10.02 -7.17
N LEU A 97 -1.26 9.63 -5.95
CA LEU A 97 -2.21 10.37 -5.13
C LEU A 97 -1.53 11.25 -4.09
N GLY A 98 -0.42 10.80 -3.54
CA GLY A 98 0.28 11.49 -2.48
C GLY A 98 1.35 10.62 -1.84
N GLN A 99 1.57 10.86 -0.54
CA GLN A 99 2.53 10.06 0.23
C GLN A 99 2.07 9.97 1.68
N VAL A 100 2.46 8.91 2.35
CA VAL A 100 2.18 8.73 3.77
C VAL A 100 3.32 9.27 4.61
N SER A 101 3.01 9.63 5.87
CA SER A 101 4.00 10.10 6.82
C SER A 101 4.95 8.96 7.24
N PRO A 102 6.16 9.28 7.74
CA PRO A 102 7.04 8.26 8.32
C PRO A 102 6.38 7.48 9.44
N ALA A 103 5.53 8.10 10.26
CA ALA A 103 4.81 7.41 11.32
C ALA A 103 3.86 6.35 10.78
N HIS A 104 3.13 6.66 9.71
CA HIS A 104 2.25 5.70 9.06
C HIS A 104 3.04 4.56 8.40
N MET A 105 4.18 4.89 7.78
CA MET A 105 5.06 3.85 7.22
C MET A 105 5.54 2.88 8.29
N GLN A 106 5.94 3.40 9.45
CA GLN A 106 6.36 2.55 10.57
C GLN A 106 5.23 1.63 11.03
N ALA A 107 4.01 2.16 11.13
CA ALA A 107 2.85 1.36 11.53
C ALA A 107 2.58 0.22 10.54
N VAL A 108 2.64 0.51 9.24
CA VAL A 108 2.43 -0.48 8.18
C VAL A 108 3.51 -1.55 8.22
N VAL A 109 4.78 -1.15 8.33
CA VAL A 109 5.91 -2.10 8.37
C VAL A 109 5.85 -2.95 9.65
N ALA A 110 5.48 -2.35 10.79
CA ALA A 110 5.34 -3.09 12.03
C ALA A 110 4.23 -4.15 11.93
N ALA A 111 3.09 -3.81 11.31
CA ALA A 111 2.01 -4.77 11.09
C ALA A 111 2.46 -5.89 10.16
N LEU A 112 3.20 -5.58 9.10
CA LEU A 112 3.75 -6.58 8.20
C LEU A 112 4.72 -7.52 8.92
N ALA A 113 5.58 -6.97 9.78
CA ALA A 113 6.51 -7.77 10.57
C ALA A 113 5.78 -8.76 11.46
N LEU A 114 4.65 -8.35 12.06
CA LEU A 114 3.82 -9.25 12.86
C LEU A 114 3.20 -10.36 11.99
N VAL A 115 2.70 -10.00 10.81
CA VAL A 115 2.07 -10.96 9.90
C VAL A 115 3.05 -12.05 9.46
N VAL A 116 4.30 -11.70 9.23
CA VAL A 116 5.33 -12.66 8.80
C VAL A 116 6.18 -13.18 9.96
N GLU A 117 5.82 -12.83 11.20
CA GLU A 117 6.48 -13.28 12.42
C GLU A 117 7.97 -12.95 12.45
N TYR A 118 8.32 -11.74 12.01
CA TYR A 118 9.70 -11.27 12.09
C TYR A 118 10.07 -10.97 13.53
N GLU A 119 11.12 -11.61 14.02
CA GLU A 119 11.56 -11.50 15.41
C GLU A 119 12.82 -10.65 15.58
N GLY A 120 13.34 -10.18 14.48
CA GLY A 120 14.52 -9.35 14.29
C GLY A 120 15.25 -8.78 15.33
#